data_6f6ecf7f3b64d627959afa53b600e16b
#
_entry.id   6f6ecf7f3b64d627959afa53b600e16b
#
_cell.length_a   1.000
_cell.length_b   1.000
_cell.length_c   1.000
_cell.angle_alpha   90.00
_cell.angle_beta   90.00
_cell.angle_gamma   90.00
#
_symmetry.space_group_name_H-M   'P 1'
#
loop_
_entity.id
_entity.type
_entity.pdbx_description
1 polymer ?
#
loop_
_entity_poly.entity_id
_entity_poly.type
_entity_poly.pdbx_seq_one_letter_code
_entity_poly.pdbx_strand_id
1 'polypeptide(L)'
;ESTIAPVVFMLGMIFPIVYNFGTNVFLGEISYITKALAVVLQLAVTLDYSIFLLHRYQEEKQKLPNEEAMAKAIKATFTSITSSSITTIAGFVALCVMQLTLGRDIGIVMAKGVVLGVLSTIFILPSLLMFFDKTIEKYKHKTILNELHRVPRFVIHHYKKILVAFVLIFIPFGYGQSHTNIYYDLISGMPGDFASIIGTNQLKDKFDMTTTHFVLVDDKLTTNEIQNMCSEIKDLKGIHNVLAYEEFVGPGLASNFTPSVVKDIFQNGGKKLIVVNSDYKAATNELNTQLDKMDTIIHKYDKKGMIGGEGSMTRDLITTTNTDFAMVNVLSVIMIFIIVALTFKSFALPVILVLTIEFAITINMGI
;
A
#
# COMPACT_ATOMS: atom_id res chain seq x y z
N GLU A 1 -13.05 -32.91 -4.71
CA GLU A 1 -13.91 -32.38 -5.70
C GLU A 1 -15.35 -32.62 -5.33
N SER A 2 -15.89 -31.69 -4.60
CA SER A 2 -17.25 -31.69 -4.09
C SER A 2 -17.76 -30.23 -4.10
N THR A 3 -19.03 -30.03 -4.43
CA THR A 3 -19.68 -28.74 -4.38
C THR A 3 -19.78 -28.16 -2.96
N ILE A 4 -19.69 -29.01 -1.95
CA ILE A 4 -19.77 -28.61 -0.52
C ILE A 4 -18.41 -28.19 0.04
N ALA A 5 -17.30 -28.74 -0.48
CA ALA A 5 -15.96 -28.39 0.01
C ALA A 5 -15.66 -26.87 0.01
N PRO A 6 -15.96 -26.10 -1.05
CA PRO A 6 -15.79 -24.65 -1.02
C PRO A 6 -16.59 -23.93 0.07
N VAL A 7 -17.81 -24.41 0.36
CA VAL A 7 -18.66 -23.84 1.42
C VAL A 7 -18.02 -24.08 2.80
N VAL A 8 -17.51 -25.30 3.03
CA VAL A 8 -16.80 -25.63 4.29
C VAL A 8 -15.54 -24.80 4.45
N PHE A 9 -14.79 -24.54 3.36
CA PHE A 9 -13.65 -23.64 3.38
C PHE A 9 -14.06 -22.21 3.73
N MET A 10 -15.10 -21.68 3.07
CA MET A 10 -15.60 -20.34 3.38
C MET A 10 -15.99 -20.22 4.85
N LEU A 11 -16.70 -21.21 5.41
CA LEU A 11 -16.99 -21.24 6.84
C LEU A 11 -15.72 -21.21 7.69
N GLY A 12 -14.73 -22.03 7.36
CA GLY A 12 -13.43 -22.05 8.06
C GLY A 12 -12.68 -20.70 7.99
N MET A 13 -12.84 -19.95 6.90
CA MET A 13 -12.19 -18.65 6.69
C MET A 13 -12.93 -17.48 7.35
N ILE A 14 -14.24 -17.59 7.60
CA ILE A 14 -15.00 -16.56 8.31
C ILE A 14 -14.45 -16.35 9.73
N PHE A 15 -14.12 -17.43 10.44
CA PHE A 15 -13.62 -17.33 11.82
C PHE A 15 -12.36 -16.46 11.96
N PRO A 16 -11.26 -16.72 11.25
CA PRO A 16 -10.05 -15.88 11.40
C PRO A 16 -10.27 -14.46 10.94
N ILE A 17 -11.14 -14.20 9.95
CA ILE A 17 -11.48 -12.84 9.52
C ILE A 17 -12.24 -12.11 10.64
N VAL A 18 -13.27 -12.72 11.22
CA VAL A 18 -14.02 -12.13 12.34
C VAL A 18 -13.13 -11.87 13.54
N TYR A 19 -12.26 -12.82 13.90
CA TYR A 19 -11.29 -12.62 14.99
C TYR A 19 -10.29 -11.51 14.69
N ASN A 20 -9.80 -11.43 13.45
CA ASN A 20 -8.90 -10.36 13.04
C ASN A 20 -9.57 -8.99 13.18
N PHE A 21 -10.80 -8.85 12.68
CA PHE A 21 -11.54 -7.59 12.82
C PHE A 21 -11.92 -7.27 14.27
N GLY A 22 -12.39 -8.25 15.03
CA GLY A 22 -12.74 -8.07 16.43
C GLY A 22 -11.55 -7.60 17.28
N THR A 23 -10.37 -8.14 17.03
CA THR A 23 -9.15 -7.76 17.75
C THR A 23 -8.53 -6.43 17.29
N ASN A 24 -9.03 -5.81 16.20
CA ASN A 24 -8.59 -4.47 15.80
C ASN A 24 -9.02 -3.39 16.81
N VAL A 25 -10.01 -3.67 17.68
CA VAL A 25 -10.40 -2.76 18.76
C VAL A 25 -9.20 -2.37 19.65
N PHE A 26 -8.22 -3.27 19.80
CA PHE A 26 -7.00 -3.00 20.57
C PHE A 26 -5.99 -2.09 19.85
N LEU A 27 -6.16 -1.88 18.55
CA LEU A 27 -5.29 -1.00 17.74
C LEU A 27 -5.82 0.44 17.69
N GLY A 28 -7.05 0.69 18.16
CA GLY A 28 -7.75 1.96 18.05
C GLY A 28 -8.33 2.16 16.65
N GLU A 29 -7.78 3.11 15.90
CA GLU A 29 -8.23 3.40 14.52
C GLU A 29 -7.36 2.67 13.50
N ILE A 30 -7.97 2.16 12.45
CA ILE A 30 -7.29 1.57 11.29
C ILE A 30 -7.81 2.21 10.01
N SER A 31 -6.95 2.33 9.00
CA SER A 31 -7.33 2.86 7.69
C SER A 31 -8.42 2.00 7.03
N TYR A 32 -9.34 2.67 6.29
CA TYR A 32 -10.33 1.96 5.46
C TYR A 32 -9.67 1.10 4.37
N ILE A 33 -8.50 1.51 3.87
CA ILE A 33 -7.70 0.73 2.92
C ILE A 33 -7.21 -0.56 3.58
N THR A 34 -6.67 -0.46 4.81
CA THR A 34 -6.26 -1.64 5.59
C THR A 34 -7.44 -2.59 5.82
N LYS A 35 -8.63 -2.05 6.13
CA LYS A 35 -9.84 -2.85 6.33
C LYS A 35 -10.21 -3.64 5.07
N ALA A 36 -10.21 -2.99 3.91
CA ALA A 36 -10.54 -3.63 2.64
C ALA A 36 -9.51 -4.70 2.23
N LEU A 37 -8.22 -4.36 2.30
CA LEU A 37 -7.13 -5.27 1.94
C LEU A 37 -7.05 -6.48 2.89
N ALA A 38 -7.30 -6.27 4.19
CA ALA A 38 -7.22 -7.35 5.18
C ALA A 38 -8.18 -8.50 4.88
N VAL A 39 -9.42 -8.22 4.44
CA VAL A 39 -10.38 -9.28 4.06
C VAL A 39 -9.84 -10.09 2.90
N VAL A 40 -9.46 -9.43 1.80
CA VAL A 40 -9.08 -10.08 0.55
C VAL A 40 -7.79 -10.88 0.72
N LEU A 41 -6.76 -10.27 1.30
CA LEU A 41 -5.45 -10.91 1.46
C LEU A 41 -5.50 -12.03 2.48
N GLN A 42 -6.21 -11.85 3.61
CA GLN A 42 -6.35 -12.91 4.61
C GLN A 42 -7.11 -14.10 4.05
N LEU A 43 -8.17 -13.86 3.27
CA LEU A 43 -8.93 -14.91 2.60
C LEU A 43 -8.02 -15.71 1.65
N ALA A 44 -7.24 -15.03 0.80
CA ALA A 44 -6.32 -15.68 -0.14
C ALA A 44 -5.28 -16.55 0.59
N VAL A 45 -4.59 -16.00 1.58
CA VAL A 45 -3.53 -16.69 2.32
C VAL A 45 -4.09 -17.88 3.12
N THR A 46 -5.25 -17.71 3.78
CA THR A 46 -5.86 -18.80 4.56
C THR A 46 -6.37 -19.92 3.65
N LEU A 47 -6.87 -19.58 2.45
CA LEU A 47 -7.32 -20.54 1.46
C LEU A 47 -6.19 -21.46 1.00
N ASP A 48 -5.02 -20.91 0.70
CA ASP A 48 -3.85 -21.68 0.27
C ASP A 48 -3.45 -22.74 1.31
N TYR A 49 -3.39 -22.35 2.57
CA TYR A 49 -3.10 -23.31 3.67
C TYR A 49 -4.20 -24.36 3.81
N SER A 50 -5.44 -23.95 3.63
CA SER A 50 -6.61 -24.85 3.73
C SER A 50 -6.63 -25.89 2.62
N ILE A 51 -6.34 -25.51 1.38
CA ILE A 51 -6.24 -26.41 0.23
C ILE A 51 -5.10 -27.41 0.43
N PHE A 52 -3.95 -26.95 0.92
CA PHE A 52 -2.80 -27.81 1.17
C PHE A 52 -3.11 -28.90 2.21
N LEU A 53 -3.77 -28.53 3.31
CA LEU A 53 -4.22 -29.51 4.31
C LEU A 53 -5.25 -30.49 3.76
N LEU A 54 -6.25 -30.00 2.99
CA LEU A 54 -7.26 -30.87 2.38
C LEU A 54 -6.65 -31.88 1.43
N HIS A 55 -5.77 -31.46 0.54
CA HIS A 55 -5.10 -32.39 -0.38
C HIS A 55 -4.38 -33.51 0.39
N ARG A 56 -3.62 -33.11 1.43
CA ARG A 56 -2.94 -34.11 2.26
C ARG A 56 -3.90 -35.05 2.99
N TYR A 57 -4.99 -34.51 3.53
CA TYR A 57 -6.03 -35.32 4.16
C TYR A 57 -6.63 -36.33 3.16
N GLN A 58 -6.95 -35.91 1.94
CA GLN A 58 -7.49 -36.78 0.90
C GLN A 58 -6.52 -37.89 0.50
N GLU A 59 -5.22 -37.62 0.43
CA GLU A 59 -4.20 -38.64 0.17
C GLU A 59 -4.12 -39.69 1.28
N GLU A 60 -4.12 -39.26 2.55
CA GLU A 60 -4.03 -40.17 3.70
C GLU A 60 -5.33 -40.94 3.89
N LYS A 61 -6.49 -40.37 3.60
CA LYS A 61 -7.82 -41.00 3.69
C LYS A 61 -7.98 -42.20 2.76
N GLN A 62 -7.18 -42.28 1.69
CA GLN A 62 -7.18 -43.48 0.82
C GLN A 62 -6.60 -44.72 1.51
N LYS A 63 -5.85 -44.54 2.60
CA LYS A 63 -5.09 -45.61 3.25
C LYS A 63 -5.46 -45.83 4.71
N LEU A 64 -6.08 -44.83 5.35
CA LEU A 64 -6.31 -44.77 6.79
C LEU A 64 -7.75 -44.35 7.11
N PRO A 65 -8.29 -44.73 8.28
CA PRO A 65 -9.55 -44.20 8.79
C PRO A 65 -9.48 -42.66 8.92
N ASN A 66 -10.64 -42.00 8.84
CA ASN A 66 -10.73 -40.51 8.76
C ASN A 66 -9.97 -39.81 9.88
N GLU A 67 -10.06 -40.26 11.13
CA GLU A 67 -9.39 -39.63 12.27
C GLU A 67 -7.87 -39.74 12.19
N GLU A 68 -7.36 -40.92 11.88
CA GLU A 68 -5.93 -41.19 11.72
C GLU A 68 -5.36 -40.44 10.48
N ALA A 69 -6.15 -40.43 9.38
CA ALA A 69 -5.79 -39.70 8.16
C ALA A 69 -5.67 -38.22 8.43
N MET A 70 -6.61 -37.63 9.18
CA MET A 70 -6.56 -36.21 9.54
C MET A 70 -5.37 -35.87 10.46
N ALA A 71 -5.16 -36.70 11.50
CA ALA A 71 -4.02 -36.50 12.40
C ALA A 71 -2.68 -36.56 11.65
N LYS A 72 -2.55 -37.50 10.72
CA LYS A 72 -1.35 -37.65 9.89
C LYS A 72 -1.18 -36.48 8.89
N ALA A 73 -2.30 -36.02 8.30
CA ALA A 73 -2.29 -34.85 7.41
C ALA A 73 -1.85 -33.59 8.15
N ILE A 74 -2.40 -33.30 9.33
CA ILE A 74 -1.97 -32.16 10.17
C ILE A 74 -0.47 -32.26 10.46
N LYS A 75 0.00 -33.41 10.95
CA LYS A 75 1.42 -33.60 11.26
C LYS A 75 2.33 -33.39 10.06
N ALA A 76 1.94 -33.89 8.88
CA ALA A 76 2.72 -33.78 7.66
C ALA A 76 2.77 -32.36 7.10
N THR A 77 1.68 -31.59 7.24
CA THR A 77 1.56 -30.24 6.70
C THR A 77 2.00 -29.14 7.67
N PHE A 78 2.05 -29.44 8.96
CA PHE A 78 2.33 -28.47 10.02
C PHE A 78 3.62 -27.67 9.77
N THR A 79 4.72 -28.36 9.50
CA THR A 79 6.02 -27.70 9.26
C THR A 79 5.99 -26.79 8.03
N SER A 80 5.38 -27.26 6.94
CA SER A 80 5.31 -26.51 5.69
C SER A 80 4.41 -25.28 5.83
N ILE A 81 3.23 -25.42 6.44
CA ILE A 81 2.30 -24.31 6.70
C ILE A 81 2.97 -23.28 7.62
N THR A 82 3.60 -23.72 8.73
CA THR A 82 4.24 -22.83 9.69
C THR A 82 5.42 -22.08 9.04
N SER A 83 6.27 -22.76 8.28
CA SER A 83 7.42 -22.10 7.62
C SER A 83 6.96 -21.08 6.58
N SER A 84 5.98 -21.42 5.76
CA SER A 84 5.40 -20.48 4.79
C SER A 84 4.74 -19.28 5.48
N SER A 85 4.03 -19.52 6.58
CA SER A 85 3.38 -18.46 7.35
C SER A 85 4.37 -17.51 7.99
N ILE A 86 5.48 -18.00 8.55
CA ILE A 86 6.54 -17.17 9.12
C ILE A 86 7.12 -16.24 8.05
N THR A 87 7.33 -16.75 6.82
CA THR A 87 7.81 -15.92 5.71
C THR A 87 6.80 -14.83 5.35
N THR A 88 5.51 -15.17 5.30
CA THR A 88 4.44 -14.20 5.02
C THR A 88 4.30 -13.16 6.12
N ILE A 89 4.35 -13.59 7.40
CA ILE A 89 4.32 -12.68 8.56
C ILE A 89 5.52 -11.72 8.51
N ALA A 90 6.72 -12.23 8.19
CA ALA A 90 7.91 -11.41 8.07
C ALA A 90 7.76 -10.33 6.99
N GLY A 91 7.19 -10.66 5.83
CA GLY A 91 6.89 -9.69 4.78
C GLY A 91 5.93 -8.58 5.28
N PHE A 92 4.87 -8.94 6.01
CA PHE A 92 3.96 -7.93 6.59
C PHE A 92 4.61 -7.12 7.72
N VAL A 93 5.43 -7.74 8.56
CA VAL A 93 6.19 -7.04 9.62
C VAL A 93 7.17 -6.03 9.02
N ALA A 94 7.75 -6.31 7.85
CA ALA A 94 8.62 -5.36 7.16
C ALA A 94 7.88 -4.03 6.83
N LEU A 95 6.56 -4.07 6.55
CA LEU A 95 5.77 -2.86 6.35
C LEU A 95 5.68 -1.97 7.59
N CYS A 96 5.88 -2.53 8.80
CA CYS A 96 5.82 -1.75 10.03
C CYS A 96 6.99 -0.75 10.17
N VAL A 97 8.02 -0.85 9.33
CA VAL A 97 9.17 0.07 9.32
C VAL A 97 8.86 1.35 8.53
N MET A 98 7.78 1.36 7.75
CA MET A 98 7.36 2.54 6.98
C MET A 98 7.09 3.74 7.90
N GLN A 99 7.46 4.93 7.44
CA GLN A 99 7.10 6.21 8.07
C GLN A 99 5.61 6.49 7.91
N LEU A 100 5.03 6.04 6.79
CA LEU A 100 3.58 6.13 6.56
C LEU A 100 2.82 5.21 7.52
N THR A 101 1.92 5.78 8.30
CA THR A 101 1.07 5.05 9.25
C THR A 101 0.25 3.96 8.57
N LEU A 102 -0.15 4.16 7.31
CA LEU A 102 -0.86 3.18 6.50
C LEU A 102 -0.07 1.87 6.36
N GLY A 103 1.25 1.94 6.13
CA GLY A 103 2.11 0.76 6.02
C GLY A 103 2.16 -0.03 7.32
N ARG A 104 2.29 0.67 8.46
CA ARG A 104 2.27 0.08 9.78
C ARG A 104 0.92 -0.60 10.08
N ASP A 105 -0.19 0.04 9.75
CA ASP A 105 -1.53 -0.51 9.94
C ASP A 105 -1.71 -1.81 9.16
N ILE A 106 -1.38 -1.79 7.86
CA ILE A 106 -1.44 -2.98 7.00
C ILE A 106 -0.53 -4.07 7.56
N GLY A 107 0.71 -3.71 7.93
CA GLY A 107 1.69 -4.66 8.46
C GLY A 107 1.18 -5.41 9.69
N ILE A 108 0.70 -4.71 10.71
CA ILE A 108 0.21 -5.30 11.95
C ILE A 108 -1.06 -6.12 11.71
N VAL A 109 -2.06 -5.56 11.03
CA VAL A 109 -3.36 -6.21 10.82
C VAL A 109 -3.20 -7.47 9.98
N MET A 110 -2.34 -7.44 8.96
CA MET A 110 -2.09 -8.60 8.10
C MET A 110 -1.23 -9.66 8.78
N ALA A 111 -0.16 -9.29 9.48
CA ALA A 111 0.66 -10.25 10.23
C ALA A 111 -0.20 -11.00 11.25
N LYS A 112 -1.02 -10.29 12.02
CA LYS A 112 -2.01 -10.87 12.94
C LYS A 112 -3.02 -11.76 12.21
N GLY A 113 -3.53 -11.30 11.05
CA GLY A 113 -4.45 -12.05 10.22
C GLY A 113 -3.89 -13.39 9.75
N VAL A 114 -2.61 -13.44 9.36
CA VAL A 114 -1.93 -14.69 8.98
C VAL A 114 -1.81 -15.64 10.17
N VAL A 115 -1.44 -15.15 11.35
CA VAL A 115 -1.39 -15.97 12.57
C VAL A 115 -2.75 -16.60 12.86
N LEU A 116 -3.81 -15.80 12.83
CA LEU A 116 -5.19 -16.28 13.06
C LEU A 116 -5.64 -17.26 11.95
N GLY A 117 -5.23 -17.03 10.70
CA GLY A 117 -5.48 -17.92 9.57
C GLY A 117 -4.85 -19.30 9.76
N VAL A 118 -3.58 -19.33 10.18
CA VAL A 118 -2.86 -20.58 10.48
C VAL A 118 -3.52 -21.33 11.63
N LEU A 119 -3.86 -20.63 12.70
CA LEU A 119 -4.58 -21.26 13.83
C LEU A 119 -5.93 -21.83 13.38
N SER A 120 -6.66 -21.11 12.56
CA SER A 120 -7.92 -21.61 11.98
C SER A 120 -7.70 -22.83 11.11
N THR A 121 -6.68 -22.85 10.27
CA THR A 121 -6.35 -23.98 9.39
C THR A 121 -5.94 -25.23 10.18
N ILE A 122 -5.24 -25.06 11.30
CA ILE A 122 -4.77 -26.20 12.11
C ILE A 122 -5.86 -26.75 13.05
N PHE A 123 -6.72 -25.88 13.60
CA PHE A 123 -7.70 -26.29 14.62
C PHE A 123 -9.15 -26.31 14.12
N ILE A 124 -9.60 -25.26 13.43
CA ILE A 124 -11.01 -25.10 13.05
C ILE A 124 -11.31 -25.90 11.78
N LEU A 125 -10.48 -25.76 10.75
CA LEU A 125 -10.72 -26.42 9.47
C LEU A 125 -10.74 -27.95 9.56
N PRO A 126 -9.83 -28.64 10.28
CA PRO A 126 -9.92 -30.11 10.44
C PRO A 126 -11.23 -30.55 11.09
N SER A 127 -11.67 -29.80 12.11
CA SER A 127 -12.92 -30.07 12.80
C SER A 127 -14.13 -29.95 11.85
N LEU A 128 -14.15 -28.88 11.04
CA LEU A 128 -15.19 -28.68 10.02
C LEU A 128 -15.14 -29.76 8.93
N LEU A 129 -13.98 -30.12 8.44
CA LEU A 129 -13.81 -31.13 7.41
C LEU A 129 -14.29 -32.51 7.92
N MET A 130 -13.95 -32.89 9.14
CA MET A 130 -14.41 -34.13 9.75
C MET A 130 -15.91 -34.13 10.00
N PHE A 131 -16.47 -33.03 10.49
CA PHE A 131 -17.90 -32.88 10.73
C PHE A 131 -18.72 -33.00 9.43
N PHE A 132 -18.27 -32.40 8.36
CA PHE A 132 -18.93 -32.38 7.06
C PHE A 132 -18.44 -33.50 6.12
N ASP A 133 -17.57 -34.40 6.56
CA ASP A 133 -16.94 -35.44 5.71
C ASP A 133 -17.94 -36.24 4.90
N LYS A 134 -18.98 -36.78 5.57
CA LYS A 134 -20.05 -37.56 4.92
C LYS A 134 -20.82 -36.73 3.87
N THR A 135 -21.01 -35.43 4.14
CA THR A 135 -21.71 -34.52 3.23
C THR A 135 -20.82 -34.17 2.02
N ILE A 136 -19.55 -33.95 2.25
CA ILE A 136 -18.56 -33.67 1.18
C ILE A 136 -18.48 -34.89 0.25
N GLU A 137 -18.48 -36.09 0.79
CA GLU A 137 -18.41 -37.34 0.03
C GLU A 137 -19.69 -37.62 -0.77
N LYS A 138 -20.87 -37.35 -0.18
CA LYS A 138 -22.18 -37.51 -0.86
C LYS A 138 -22.31 -36.61 -2.10
N TYR A 139 -21.74 -35.39 -2.07
CA TYR A 139 -21.80 -34.41 -3.17
C TYR A 139 -20.51 -34.36 -3.99
N LYS A 140 -19.75 -35.45 -3.99
CA LYS A 140 -18.55 -35.60 -4.83
C LYS A 140 -18.94 -35.71 -6.30
N HIS A 141 -18.24 -34.99 -7.16
CA HIS A 141 -18.42 -35.04 -8.60
C HIS A 141 -17.07 -35.27 -9.31
N LYS A 142 -17.13 -35.66 -10.58
CA LYS A 142 -15.93 -35.85 -11.40
C LYS A 142 -15.21 -34.52 -11.58
N THR A 143 -13.90 -34.57 -11.64
CA THR A 143 -13.05 -33.40 -11.96
C THR A 143 -13.47 -32.72 -13.26
N ILE A 144 -13.69 -31.42 -13.20
CA ILE A 144 -13.99 -30.60 -14.39
C ILE A 144 -12.74 -30.47 -15.26
N LEU A 145 -11.56 -30.39 -14.62
CA LEU A 145 -10.27 -30.31 -15.29
C LEU A 145 -9.60 -31.69 -15.29
N ASN A 146 -9.34 -32.22 -16.48
CA ASN A 146 -8.51 -33.41 -16.63
C ASN A 146 -7.08 -33.13 -16.16
N GLU A 147 -6.41 -34.14 -15.60
CA GLU A 147 -5.02 -34.05 -15.22
C GLU A 147 -4.15 -33.59 -16.41
N LEU A 148 -3.42 -32.50 -16.21
CA LEU A 148 -2.58 -31.88 -17.23
C LEU A 148 -1.24 -32.64 -17.40
N HIS A 149 -1.29 -33.91 -17.79
CA HIS A 149 -0.08 -34.74 -17.95
C HIS A 149 0.95 -34.20 -18.97
N ARG A 150 0.50 -33.37 -19.92
CA ARG A 150 1.38 -32.83 -20.97
C ARG A 150 2.26 -31.68 -20.47
N VAL A 151 1.75 -30.87 -19.57
CA VAL A 151 2.47 -29.67 -19.08
C VAL A 151 3.74 -30.02 -18.30
N PRO A 152 3.70 -30.91 -17.28
CA PRO A 152 4.93 -31.30 -16.58
C PRO A 152 5.99 -31.90 -17.49
N ARG A 153 5.57 -32.76 -18.44
CA ARG A 153 6.50 -33.37 -19.42
C ARG A 153 7.13 -32.33 -20.34
N PHE A 154 6.37 -31.35 -20.79
CA PHE A 154 6.85 -30.25 -21.62
C PHE A 154 7.88 -29.41 -20.86
N VAL A 155 7.59 -29.02 -19.61
CA VAL A 155 8.48 -28.22 -18.76
C VAL A 155 9.79 -28.96 -18.50
N ILE A 156 9.74 -30.25 -18.09
CA ILE A 156 10.93 -31.04 -17.82
C ILE A 156 11.80 -31.20 -19.10
N HIS A 157 11.17 -31.42 -20.25
CA HIS A 157 11.92 -31.59 -21.49
C HIS A 157 12.55 -30.28 -22.00
N HIS A 158 11.96 -29.15 -21.72
CA HIS A 158 12.38 -27.84 -22.24
C HIS A 158 12.93 -26.88 -21.18
N TYR A 159 13.28 -27.34 -19.97
CA TYR A 159 13.65 -26.49 -18.85
C TYR A 159 14.73 -25.46 -19.16
N LYS A 160 15.77 -25.83 -19.96
CA LYS A 160 16.84 -24.89 -20.39
C LYS A 160 16.32 -23.77 -21.30
N LYS A 161 15.42 -24.11 -22.25
CA LYS A 161 14.80 -23.12 -23.15
C LYS A 161 13.87 -22.20 -22.38
N ILE A 162 13.11 -22.75 -21.44
CA ILE A 162 12.22 -21.99 -20.56
C ILE A 162 13.02 -21.02 -19.70
N LEU A 163 14.18 -21.46 -19.14
CA LEU A 163 15.05 -20.58 -18.35
C LEU A 163 15.58 -19.41 -19.19
N VAL A 164 16.03 -19.67 -20.43
CA VAL A 164 16.51 -18.62 -21.33
C VAL A 164 15.36 -17.66 -21.69
N ALA A 165 14.19 -18.17 -22.03
CA ALA A 165 13.01 -17.36 -22.29
C ALA A 165 12.62 -16.48 -21.08
N PHE A 166 12.70 -17.04 -19.87
CA PHE A 166 12.47 -16.35 -18.61
C PHE A 166 13.41 -15.13 -18.46
N VAL A 167 14.73 -15.32 -18.70
CA VAL A 167 15.70 -14.23 -18.62
C VAL A 167 15.47 -13.17 -19.72
N LEU A 168 15.13 -13.60 -20.94
CA LEU A 168 14.85 -12.67 -22.04
C LEU A 168 13.60 -11.82 -21.79
N ILE A 169 12.57 -12.40 -21.16
CA ILE A 169 11.33 -11.70 -20.80
C ILE A 169 11.58 -10.68 -19.69
N PHE A 170 12.53 -10.91 -18.80
CA PHE A 170 12.87 -9.96 -17.73
C PHE A 170 13.27 -8.57 -18.24
N ILE A 171 13.96 -8.50 -19.38
CA ILE A 171 14.48 -7.24 -19.92
C ILE A 171 13.34 -6.24 -20.27
N PRO A 172 12.36 -6.61 -21.13
CA PRO A 172 11.28 -5.68 -21.48
C PRO A 172 10.38 -5.32 -20.29
N PHE A 173 10.13 -6.26 -19.39
CA PHE A 173 9.30 -5.98 -18.21
C PHE A 173 10.04 -5.14 -17.15
N GLY A 174 11.35 -5.32 -16.98
CA GLY A 174 12.17 -4.45 -16.15
C GLY A 174 12.22 -3.02 -16.71
N TYR A 175 12.27 -2.86 -18.02
CA TYR A 175 12.14 -1.56 -18.66
C TYR A 175 10.75 -0.95 -18.42
N GLY A 176 9.67 -1.72 -18.59
CA GLY A 176 8.30 -1.30 -18.29
C GLY A 176 8.15 -0.82 -16.84
N GLN A 177 8.60 -1.63 -15.89
CA GLN A 177 8.54 -1.28 -14.45
C GLN A 177 9.27 0.03 -14.14
N SER A 178 10.44 0.28 -14.74
CA SER A 178 11.21 1.51 -14.50
C SER A 178 10.55 2.76 -15.10
N HIS A 179 9.58 2.61 -16.02
CA HIS A 179 8.86 3.70 -16.67
C HIS A 179 7.39 3.78 -16.26
N THR A 180 6.95 2.95 -15.33
CA THR A 180 5.59 3.00 -14.81
C THR A 180 5.43 4.21 -13.89
N ASN A 181 4.49 5.11 -14.24
CA ASN A 181 4.15 6.26 -13.42
C ASN A 181 3.22 5.85 -12.29
N ILE A 182 3.64 6.07 -11.06
CA ILE A 182 2.80 5.85 -9.89
C ILE A 182 1.87 7.05 -9.71
N TYR A 183 0.61 6.78 -9.57
CA TYR A 183 -0.44 7.76 -9.40
C TYR A 183 -0.70 8.04 -7.91
N TYR A 184 -0.50 9.29 -7.49
CA TYR A 184 -0.64 9.72 -6.10
C TYR A 184 -1.88 10.61 -5.85
N ASP A 185 -2.54 11.07 -6.92
CA ASP A 185 -3.73 11.91 -6.83
C ASP A 185 -4.99 11.05 -6.72
N LEU A 186 -5.43 10.78 -5.49
CA LEU A 186 -6.65 10.02 -5.21
C LEU A 186 -7.92 10.75 -5.67
N ILE A 187 -7.86 12.08 -5.78
CA ILE A 187 -9.02 12.91 -6.13
C ILE A 187 -9.36 12.74 -7.60
N SER A 188 -8.36 12.66 -8.48
CA SER A 188 -8.60 12.50 -9.92
C SER A 188 -9.15 11.11 -10.30
N GLY A 189 -9.13 10.13 -9.38
CA GLY A 189 -9.81 8.84 -9.52
C GLY A 189 -11.31 8.88 -9.21
N MET A 190 -11.83 9.99 -8.70
CA MET A 190 -13.26 10.11 -8.37
C MET A 190 -14.12 10.35 -9.62
N PRO A 191 -15.38 9.88 -9.64
CA PRO A 191 -16.32 10.17 -10.73
C PRO A 191 -16.50 11.67 -10.93
N GLY A 192 -16.48 12.12 -12.20
CA GLY A 192 -16.54 13.55 -12.54
C GLY A 192 -17.87 14.26 -12.25
N ASP A 193 -18.91 13.51 -11.95
CA ASP A 193 -20.25 13.98 -11.58
C ASP A 193 -20.43 14.30 -10.08
N PHE A 194 -19.40 14.04 -9.26
CA PHE A 194 -19.45 14.41 -7.85
C PHE A 194 -19.46 15.93 -7.69
N ALA A 195 -20.34 16.44 -6.81
CA ALA A 195 -20.49 17.87 -6.55
C ALA A 195 -19.16 18.54 -6.15
N SER A 196 -18.31 17.85 -5.39
CA SER A 196 -16.97 18.31 -5.02
C SER A 196 -16.05 18.45 -6.24
N ILE A 197 -16.09 17.51 -7.18
CA ILE A 197 -15.29 17.56 -8.40
C ILE A 197 -15.77 18.69 -9.32
N ILE A 198 -17.10 18.83 -9.48
CA ILE A 198 -17.70 19.95 -10.23
C ILE A 198 -17.28 21.28 -9.61
N GLY A 199 -17.38 21.41 -8.29
CA GLY A 199 -16.94 22.61 -7.56
C GLY A 199 -15.46 22.94 -7.75
N THR A 200 -14.57 21.94 -7.61
CA THR A 200 -13.14 22.11 -7.83
C THR A 200 -12.83 22.53 -9.28
N ASN A 201 -13.50 21.94 -10.26
CA ASN A 201 -13.34 22.34 -11.67
C ASN A 201 -13.82 23.78 -11.90
N GLN A 202 -14.91 24.22 -11.24
CA GLN A 202 -15.36 25.61 -11.34
C GLN A 202 -14.38 26.60 -10.69
N LEU A 203 -13.75 26.23 -9.56
CA LEU A 203 -12.71 27.06 -8.94
C LEU A 203 -11.52 27.18 -9.88
N LYS A 204 -11.11 26.10 -10.52
CA LYS A 204 -10.04 26.10 -11.51
C LYS A 204 -10.39 26.96 -12.73
N ASP A 205 -11.55 26.75 -13.35
CA ASP A 205 -11.89 27.32 -14.65
C ASP A 205 -12.34 28.80 -14.55
N LYS A 206 -12.88 29.23 -13.37
CA LYS A 206 -13.41 30.58 -13.18
C LYS A 206 -12.55 31.47 -12.32
N PHE A 207 -11.72 30.88 -11.45
CA PHE A 207 -10.92 31.61 -10.45
C PHE A 207 -9.41 31.35 -10.60
N ASP A 208 -9.00 30.53 -11.58
CA ASP A 208 -7.62 30.13 -11.83
C ASP A 208 -6.94 29.52 -10.58
N MET A 209 -7.75 28.77 -9.78
CA MET A 209 -7.31 28.10 -8.55
C MET A 209 -7.18 26.61 -8.80
N THR A 210 -6.07 26.18 -9.40
CA THR A 210 -5.81 24.75 -9.65
C THR A 210 -5.25 24.06 -8.40
N THR A 211 -4.24 24.65 -7.76
CA THR A 211 -3.68 24.19 -6.48
C THR A 211 -3.37 25.40 -5.61
N THR A 212 -3.89 25.40 -4.39
CA THR A 212 -3.67 26.48 -3.42
C THR A 212 -2.66 26.05 -2.37
N HIS A 213 -1.66 26.88 -2.14
CA HIS A 213 -0.64 26.71 -1.11
C HIS A 213 -0.80 27.75 -0.01
N PHE A 214 -0.57 27.34 1.21
CA PHE A 214 -0.56 28.18 2.41
C PHE A 214 0.86 28.27 2.92
N VAL A 215 1.46 29.47 2.82
CA VAL A 215 2.79 29.73 3.33
C VAL A 215 2.65 30.36 4.71
N LEU A 216 3.31 29.77 5.70
CA LEU A 216 3.35 30.23 7.08
C LEU A 216 4.74 30.70 7.43
N VAL A 217 4.87 31.98 7.82
CA VAL A 217 6.13 32.56 8.23
C VAL A 217 6.00 33.28 9.60
N ASP A 218 7.11 33.61 10.23
CA ASP A 218 7.16 34.31 11.53
C ASP A 218 6.52 35.71 11.42
N ASP A 219 5.74 36.11 12.41
CA ASP A 219 5.08 37.41 12.45
C ASP A 219 6.06 38.60 12.62
N LYS A 220 7.31 38.31 13.02
CA LYS A 220 8.38 39.30 13.16
C LYS A 220 8.93 39.83 11.83
N LEU A 221 8.64 39.13 10.72
CA LEU A 221 9.03 39.64 9.41
C LEU A 221 8.38 41.02 9.15
N THR A 222 9.17 41.91 8.67
CA THR A 222 8.72 43.26 8.32
C THR A 222 7.82 43.26 7.08
N THR A 223 7.02 44.30 6.91
CA THR A 223 6.18 44.48 5.71
C THR A 223 6.99 44.38 4.42
N ASN A 224 8.18 45.03 4.39
CA ASN A 224 9.05 44.99 3.22
C ASN A 224 9.60 43.59 2.92
N GLU A 225 9.94 42.81 3.93
CA GLU A 225 10.40 41.42 3.75
C GLU A 225 9.29 40.53 3.18
N ILE A 226 8.07 40.68 3.68
CA ILE A 226 6.90 39.94 3.15
C ILE A 226 6.62 40.35 1.69
N GLN A 227 6.61 41.67 1.37
CA GLN A 227 6.37 42.14 0.01
C GLN A 227 7.44 41.66 -0.97
N ASN A 228 8.72 41.69 -0.58
CA ASN A 228 9.81 41.19 -1.41
C ASN A 228 9.68 39.67 -1.63
N MET A 229 9.38 38.92 -0.60
CA MET A 229 9.15 37.47 -0.70
C MET A 229 7.95 37.16 -1.60
N CYS A 230 6.83 37.85 -1.44
CA CYS A 230 5.65 37.70 -2.30
C CYS A 230 5.97 38.04 -3.76
N SER A 231 6.76 39.08 -4.02
CA SER A 231 7.20 39.41 -5.36
C SER A 231 8.07 38.32 -5.99
N GLU A 232 9.08 37.83 -5.26
CA GLU A 232 9.92 36.73 -5.74
C GLU A 232 9.12 35.44 -6.01
N ILE A 233 8.11 35.12 -5.18
CA ILE A 233 7.22 34.01 -5.41
C ILE A 233 6.35 34.24 -6.64
N LYS A 234 5.79 35.41 -6.83
CA LYS A 234 4.93 35.78 -7.95
C LYS A 234 5.65 35.68 -9.31
N ASP A 235 6.97 35.91 -9.31
CA ASP A 235 7.80 35.81 -10.51
C ASP A 235 8.08 34.38 -10.93
N LEU A 236 7.72 33.38 -10.11
CA LEU A 236 7.87 31.99 -10.46
C LEU A 236 6.84 31.56 -11.53
N LYS A 237 7.30 30.80 -12.51
CA LYS A 237 6.44 30.29 -13.58
C LYS A 237 5.30 29.45 -13.00
N GLY A 238 4.07 29.73 -13.44
CA GLY A 238 2.87 29.00 -13.03
C GLY A 238 2.30 29.42 -11.68
N ILE A 239 2.76 30.52 -11.08
CA ILE A 239 2.08 31.20 -9.98
C ILE A 239 1.08 32.18 -10.58
N HIS A 240 -0.19 32.01 -10.23
CA HIS A 240 -1.28 32.88 -10.71
C HIS A 240 -1.42 34.11 -9.85
N ASN A 241 -1.53 33.93 -8.53
CA ASN A 241 -1.59 35.04 -7.60
C ASN A 241 -0.97 34.71 -6.24
N VAL A 242 -0.59 35.76 -5.51
CA VAL A 242 -0.07 35.69 -4.15
C VAL A 242 -0.86 36.69 -3.32
N LEU A 243 -1.48 36.21 -2.24
CA LEU A 243 -2.31 37.03 -1.36
C LEU A 243 -1.71 37.04 0.05
N ALA A 244 -1.27 38.20 0.49
CA ALA A 244 -0.78 38.46 1.83
C ALA A 244 -1.46 39.68 2.41
N TYR A 245 -1.52 39.81 3.73
CA TYR A 245 -2.08 40.99 4.40
C TYR A 245 -1.38 42.25 3.94
N GLU A 246 -0.07 42.22 3.81
CA GLU A 246 0.79 43.33 3.41
C GLU A 246 0.56 43.79 1.96
N GLU A 247 0.02 42.93 1.11
CA GLU A 247 -0.38 43.25 -0.27
C GLU A 247 -1.67 44.09 -0.30
N PHE A 248 -2.59 43.85 0.65
CA PHE A 248 -3.84 44.63 0.75
C PHE A 248 -3.65 45.97 1.42
N VAL A 249 -2.80 46.04 2.43
CA VAL A 249 -2.66 47.25 3.25
C VAL A 249 -1.67 48.27 2.64
N GLY A 250 -0.72 47.78 1.83
CA GLY A 250 0.32 48.65 1.21
C GLY A 250 1.14 49.46 2.22
N PRO A 251 2.28 50.01 1.84
CA PRO A 251 3.14 50.77 2.77
C PRO A 251 2.56 52.11 3.22
N GLY A 252 1.44 52.55 2.64
CA GLY A 252 0.85 53.85 2.89
C GLY A 252 -0.44 53.91 3.70
N LEU A 253 -1.08 52.74 3.97
CA LEU A 253 -2.30 52.66 4.79
C LEU A 253 -1.91 52.34 6.25
N ALA A 254 -2.20 53.28 7.15
CA ALA A 254 -2.06 52.97 8.57
C ALA A 254 -2.88 51.79 8.96
N SER A 255 -2.30 50.85 9.73
CA SER A 255 -2.93 49.59 10.20
C SER A 255 -4.30 49.80 10.90
N ASN A 256 -4.66 50.99 11.25
CA ASN A 256 -5.92 51.39 11.91
C ASN A 256 -7.12 51.45 10.95
N PHE A 257 -6.91 51.39 9.63
CA PHE A 257 -8.00 51.44 8.63
C PHE A 257 -8.42 50.08 8.09
N THR A 258 -7.69 49.04 8.42
CA THR A 258 -8.11 47.65 8.05
C THR A 258 -8.97 47.03 9.14
N PRO A 259 -10.08 46.38 8.77
CA PRO A 259 -10.90 45.64 9.74
C PRO A 259 -10.04 44.63 10.47
N SER A 260 -10.14 44.55 11.80
CA SER A 260 -9.43 43.57 12.63
C SER A 260 -9.63 42.13 12.15
N VAL A 261 -10.82 41.83 11.63
CA VAL A 261 -11.18 40.51 11.06
C VAL A 261 -10.24 40.08 9.92
N VAL A 262 -9.85 41.04 9.03
CA VAL A 262 -8.93 40.71 7.91
C VAL A 262 -7.53 40.45 8.45
N LYS A 263 -7.11 41.22 9.43
CA LYS A 263 -5.81 40.99 10.08
C LYS A 263 -5.75 39.64 10.77
N ASP A 264 -6.81 39.27 11.49
CA ASP A 264 -6.89 38.03 12.25
C ASP A 264 -6.90 36.76 11.35
N ILE A 265 -7.35 36.89 10.09
CA ILE A 265 -7.28 35.81 9.08
C ILE A 265 -5.83 35.56 8.66
N PHE A 266 -5.07 36.61 8.44
CA PHE A 266 -3.70 36.51 7.90
C PHE A 266 -2.60 36.53 8.97
N GLN A 267 -2.92 36.88 10.22
CA GLN A 267 -1.94 37.00 11.31
C GLN A 267 -2.55 36.43 12.59
N ASN A 268 -2.05 35.28 13.03
CA ASN A 268 -2.50 34.65 14.27
C ASN A 268 -1.40 33.74 14.85
N GLY A 269 -1.36 33.61 16.18
CA GLY A 269 -0.49 32.66 16.87
C GLY A 269 1.02 32.88 16.60
N GLY A 270 1.46 34.11 16.37
CA GLY A 270 2.86 34.40 16.06
C GLY A 270 3.27 34.04 14.63
N LYS A 271 2.30 33.85 13.74
CA LYS A 271 2.54 33.51 12.33
C LYS A 271 1.76 34.43 11.40
N LYS A 272 2.34 34.65 10.21
CA LYS A 272 1.68 35.30 9.07
C LYS A 272 1.37 34.25 8.02
N LEU A 273 0.17 34.34 7.44
CA LEU A 273 -0.33 33.48 6.37
C LEU A 273 -0.23 34.19 5.03
N ILE A 274 0.33 33.52 4.03
CA ILE A 274 0.32 33.95 2.64
C ILE A 274 -0.35 32.83 1.83
N VAL A 275 -1.31 33.19 0.99
CA VAL A 275 -2.01 32.26 0.12
C VAL A 275 -1.46 32.38 -1.29
N VAL A 276 -1.03 31.29 -1.86
CA VAL A 276 -0.40 31.24 -3.19
C VAL A 276 -1.20 30.28 -4.07
N ASN A 277 -1.69 30.74 -5.20
CA ASN A 277 -2.40 29.92 -6.17
C ASN A 277 -1.49 29.59 -7.35
N SER A 278 -1.41 28.29 -7.65
CA SER A 278 -0.64 27.72 -8.75
C SER A 278 -1.54 27.20 -9.87
N ASP A 279 -1.10 27.33 -11.11
CA ASP A 279 -1.74 26.76 -12.30
C ASP A 279 -1.44 25.26 -12.45
N TYR A 280 -0.43 24.77 -11.74
CA TYR A 280 -0.02 23.36 -11.82
C TYR A 280 -0.87 22.48 -10.91
N LYS A 281 -1.15 21.25 -11.39
CA LYS A 281 -1.88 20.25 -10.61
C LYS A 281 -1.00 19.61 -9.55
N ALA A 282 -1.59 19.20 -8.43
CA ALA A 282 -0.94 18.36 -7.45
C ALA A 282 -0.36 17.07 -8.10
N ALA A 283 0.70 16.53 -7.52
CA ALA A 283 1.41 15.35 -7.99
C ALA A 283 2.10 15.47 -9.37
N THR A 284 2.31 16.69 -9.89
CA THR A 284 3.09 16.91 -11.12
C THR A 284 4.53 17.32 -10.82
N ASN A 285 5.45 16.99 -11.73
CA ASN A 285 6.86 17.38 -11.59
C ASN A 285 7.04 18.91 -11.65
N GLU A 286 6.19 19.59 -12.43
CA GLU A 286 6.16 21.04 -12.54
C GLU A 286 5.82 21.68 -11.20
N LEU A 287 4.78 21.17 -10.52
CA LEU A 287 4.41 21.65 -9.20
C LEU A 287 5.51 21.38 -8.16
N ASN A 288 6.07 20.17 -8.16
CA ASN A 288 7.14 19.82 -7.22
C ASN A 288 8.36 20.74 -7.39
N THR A 289 8.78 21.02 -8.64
CA THR A 289 9.86 21.96 -8.94
C THR A 289 9.52 23.39 -8.51
N GLN A 290 8.26 23.82 -8.66
CA GLN A 290 7.79 25.12 -8.21
C GLN A 290 7.85 25.21 -6.68
N LEU A 291 7.38 24.17 -5.95
CA LEU A 291 7.45 24.13 -4.49
C LEU A 291 8.89 24.17 -3.96
N ASP A 292 9.84 23.50 -4.60
CA ASP A 292 11.26 23.53 -4.20
C ASP A 292 11.84 24.94 -4.34
N LYS A 293 11.45 25.69 -5.40
CA LYS A 293 11.84 27.09 -5.58
C LYS A 293 11.17 27.99 -4.55
N MET A 294 9.88 27.77 -4.26
CA MET A 294 9.17 28.50 -3.20
C MET A 294 9.82 28.27 -1.84
N ASP A 295 10.15 27.03 -1.48
CA ASP A 295 10.88 26.70 -0.25
C ASP A 295 12.20 27.46 -0.16
N THR A 296 12.96 27.53 -1.26
CA THR A 296 14.22 28.27 -1.33
C THR A 296 14.02 29.76 -1.06
N ILE A 297 12.99 30.36 -1.65
CA ILE A 297 12.66 31.78 -1.45
C ILE A 297 12.23 32.01 0.00
N ILE A 298 11.30 31.20 0.52
CA ILE A 298 10.79 31.35 1.88
C ILE A 298 11.91 31.22 2.90
N HIS A 299 12.80 30.25 2.77
CA HIS A 299 13.89 30.00 3.71
C HIS A 299 14.99 31.11 3.65
N LYS A 300 15.04 31.92 2.59
CA LYS A 300 15.88 33.11 2.51
C LYS A 300 15.44 34.19 3.52
N TYR A 301 14.11 34.30 3.77
CA TYR A 301 13.52 35.26 4.68
C TYR A 301 13.23 34.72 6.06
N ASP A 302 12.69 33.48 6.13
CA ASP A 302 12.40 32.77 7.35
C ASP A 302 12.84 31.28 7.26
N LYS A 303 13.91 30.93 7.99
CA LYS A 303 14.43 29.55 8.04
C LYS A 303 13.43 28.54 8.61
N LYS A 304 12.38 28.98 9.28
CA LYS A 304 11.31 28.17 9.85
C LYS A 304 9.99 28.32 9.09
N GLY A 305 10.01 29.02 7.97
CA GLY A 305 8.86 29.14 7.11
C GLY A 305 8.45 27.79 6.55
N MET A 306 7.16 27.57 6.36
CA MET A 306 6.58 26.30 5.93
C MET A 306 5.55 26.50 4.84
N ILE A 307 5.46 25.55 3.91
CA ILE A 307 4.39 25.48 2.91
C ILE A 307 3.44 24.38 3.30
N GLY A 308 2.15 24.70 3.48
CA GLY A 308 1.06 23.75 3.66
C GLY A 308 0.13 23.73 2.45
N GLY A 309 -0.78 22.77 2.40
CA GLY A 309 -1.76 22.62 1.33
C GLY A 309 -1.59 21.30 0.57
N GLU A 310 -2.53 21.02 -0.33
CA GLU A 310 -2.60 19.75 -1.04
C GLU A 310 -1.32 19.42 -1.81
N GLY A 311 -0.76 20.41 -2.52
CA GLY A 311 0.45 20.19 -3.33
C GLY A 311 1.67 19.82 -2.51
N SER A 312 1.95 20.53 -1.41
CA SER A 312 3.09 20.23 -0.53
C SER A 312 2.89 18.88 0.19
N MET A 313 1.68 18.61 0.68
CA MET A 313 1.36 17.30 1.30
C MET A 313 1.55 16.14 0.32
N THR A 314 1.15 16.31 -0.93
CA THR A 314 1.32 15.30 -1.97
C THR A 314 2.80 15.10 -2.32
N ARG A 315 3.60 16.16 -2.42
CA ARG A 315 5.06 16.08 -2.61
C ARG A 315 5.72 15.29 -1.48
N ASP A 316 5.39 15.60 -0.24
CA ASP A 316 5.93 14.92 0.94
C ASP A 316 5.50 13.44 0.97
N LEU A 317 4.25 13.16 0.59
CA LEU A 317 3.74 11.79 0.44
C LEU A 317 4.55 11.02 -0.62
N ILE A 318 4.80 11.59 -1.80
CA ILE A 318 5.60 10.97 -2.87
C ILE A 318 7.01 10.65 -2.36
N THR A 319 7.68 11.61 -1.75
CA THR A 319 9.06 11.49 -1.27
C THR A 319 9.18 10.42 -0.18
N THR A 320 8.25 10.45 0.80
CA THR A 320 8.20 9.48 1.89
C THR A 320 7.88 8.09 1.36
N THR A 321 6.88 7.95 0.48
CA THR A 321 6.48 6.66 -0.11
C THR A 321 7.63 6.02 -0.89
N ASN A 322 8.36 6.77 -1.70
CA ASN A 322 9.50 6.24 -2.45
C ASN A 322 10.61 5.72 -1.52
N THR A 323 10.90 6.45 -0.45
CA THR A 323 11.87 6.04 0.56
C THR A 323 11.41 4.78 1.31
N ASP A 324 10.15 4.77 1.74
CA ASP A 324 9.54 3.65 2.45
C ASP A 324 9.53 2.39 1.60
N PHE A 325 9.12 2.47 0.33
CA PHE A 325 9.10 1.32 -0.57
C PHE A 325 10.50 0.74 -0.80
N ALA A 326 11.51 1.59 -1.00
CA ALA A 326 12.88 1.12 -1.14
C ALA A 326 13.35 0.38 0.13
N MET A 327 13.08 0.94 1.31
CA MET A 327 13.45 0.34 2.60
C MET A 327 12.72 -0.98 2.84
N VAL A 328 11.41 -1.02 2.62
CA VAL A 328 10.59 -2.23 2.81
C VAL A 328 11.02 -3.34 1.84
N ASN A 329 11.30 -3.00 0.59
CA ASN A 329 11.76 -3.99 -0.40
C ASN A 329 13.06 -4.65 0.04
N VAL A 330 14.07 -3.85 0.38
CA VAL A 330 15.37 -4.37 0.87
C VAL A 330 15.19 -5.23 2.13
N LEU A 331 14.41 -4.73 3.11
CA LEU A 331 14.17 -5.44 4.36
C LEU A 331 13.44 -6.76 4.13
N SER A 332 12.41 -6.76 3.28
CA SER A 332 11.64 -7.97 2.94
C SER A 332 12.51 -9.02 2.29
N VAL A 333 13.34 -8.64 1.32
CA VAL A 333 14.28 -9.56 0.65
C VAL A 333 15.24 -10.19 1.66
N ILE A 334 15.81 -9.37 2.56
CA ILE A 334 16.73 -9.85 3.60
C ILE A 334 16.02 -10.83 4.56
N MET A 335 14.83 -10.46 5.04
CA MET A 335 14.05 -11.30 5.97
C MET A 335 13.66 -12.62 5.32
N ILE A 336 13.14 -12.60 4.10
CA ILE A 336 12.76 -13.81 3.36
C ILE A 336 14.00 -14.68 3.13
N PHE A 337 15.11 -14.10 2.73
CA PHE A 337 16.37 -14.83 2.53
C PHE A 337 16.80 -15.56 3.81
N ILE A 338 16.83 -14.88 4.94
CA ILE A 338 17.22 -15.46 6.23
C ILE A 338 16.27 -16.60 6.63
N ILE A 339 14.96 -16.37 6.55
CA ILE A 339 13.95 -17.38 6.95
C ILE A 339 14.07 -18.64 6.08
N VAL A 340 14.18 -18.46 4.77
CA VAL A 340 14.31 -19.60 3.84
C VAL A 340 15.65 -20.32 4.05
N ALA A 341 16.76 -19.60 4.26
CA ALA A 341 18.04 -20.20 4.56
C ALA A 341 18.02 -21.06 5.82
N LEU A 342 17.39 -20.57 6.89
CA LEU A 342 17.24 -21.29 8.14
C LEU A 342 16.30 -22.50 8.00
N THR A 343 15.21 -22.35 7.26
CA THR A 343 14.20 -23.42 7.07
C THR A 343 14.77 -24.58 6.27
N PHE A 344 15.46 -24.30 5.18
CA PHE A 344 16.00 -25.32 4.26
C PHE A 344 17.46 -25.70 4.52
N LYS A 345 18.11 -25.03 5.47
CA LYS A 345 19.54 -25.23 5.80
C LYS A 345 20.43 -25.20 4.55
N SER A 346 20.13 -24.33 3.62
CA SER A 346 20.81 -24.17 2.34
C SER A 346 20.89 -22.70 1.96
N PHE A 347 22.01 -22.23 1.44
CA PHE A 347 22.16 -20.87 0.92
C PHE A 347 21.77 -20.73 -0.55
N ALA A 348 21.78 -21.83 -1.31
CA ALA A 348 21.44 -21.79 -2.74
C ALA A 348 19.92 -21.65 -2.97
N LEU A 349 19.11 -22.32 -2.15
CA LEU A 349 17.64 -22.26 -2.29
C LEU A 349 17.07 -20.87 -2.08
N PRO A 350 17.46 -20.10 -1.04
CA PRO A 350 17.00 -18.72 -0.88
C PRO A 350 17.31 -17.84 -2.09
N VAL A 351 18.52 -17.96 -2.67
CA VAL A 351 18.90 -17.17 -3.86
C VAL A 351 17.94 -17.45 -5.01
N ILE A 352 17.70 -18.71 -5.32
CA ILE A 352 16.82 -19.12 -6.43
C ILE A 352 15.38 -18.64 -6.18
N LEU A 353 14.87 -18.82 -4.95
CA LEU A 353 13.49 -18.43 -4.61
C LEU A 353 13.32 -16.92 -4.65
N VAL A 354 14.24 -16.15 -4.05
CA VAL A 354 14.18 -14.68 -4.07
C VAL A 354 14.25 -14.17 -5.50
N LEU A 355 15.19 -14.66 -6.32
CA LEU A 355 15.26 -14.28 -7.74
C LEU A 355 13.97 -14.60 -8.50
N THR A 356 13.32 -15.72 -8.21
CA THR A 356 12.05 -16.10 -8.85
C THR A 356 10.92 -15.17 -8.41
N ILE A 357 10.87 -14.77 -7.14
CA ILE A 357 9.89 -13.84 -6.59
C ILE A 357 10.09 -12.44 -7.18
N GLU A 358 11.31 -11.91 -7.15
CA GLU A 358 11.65 -10.60 -7.74
C GLU A 358 11.33 -10.54 -9.23
N PHE A 359 11.56 -11.63 -9.94
CA PHE A 359 11.18 -11.73 -11.35
C PHE A 359 9.66 -11.66 -11.52
N ALA A 360 8.89 -12.38 -10.70
CA ALA A 360 7.44 -12.33 -10.77
C ALA A 360 6.90 -10.93 -10.44
N ILE A 361 7.49 -10.24 -9.46
CA ILE A 361 7.17 -8.86 -9.12
C ILE A 361 7.47 -7.93 -10.30
N THR A 362 8.65 -8.07 -10.91
CA THR A 362 9.07 -7.24 -12.07
C THR A 362 8.13 -7.41 -13.25
N ILE A 363 7.70 -8.64 -13.56
CA ILE A 363 6.70 -8.87 -14.62
C ILE A 363 5.37 -8.21 -14.25
N ASN A 364 4.89 -8.44 -13.03
CA ASN A 364 3.60 -7.90 -12.58
C ASN A 364 3.56 -6.36 -12.61
N MET A 365 4.65 -5.71 -12.27
CA MET A 365 4.76 -4.25 -12.26
C MET A 365 5.10 -3.66 -13.62
N GLY A 366 5.62 -4.47 -14.55
CA GLY A 366 6.04 -4.05 -15.89
C GLY A 366 4.97 -4.24 -16.99
N ILE A 367 3.81 -4.83 -16.66
CA ILE A 367 2.65 -4.95 -17.53
C ILE A 367 1.77 -3.71 -17.38
#